data_662345b1433ee6ad1220d5c9a5e245d3
#
_entry.id   662345b1433ee6ad1220d5c9a5e245d3
#
_cell.length_a   1.000
_cell.length_b   1.000
_cell.length_c   1.000
_cell.angle_alpha   90.00
_cell.angle_beta   90.00
_cell.angle_gamma   90.00
#
_symmetry.space_group_name_H-M   'P 1'
#
loop_
_entity.id
_entity.type
_entity.pdbx_description
1 polymer ?
#
loop_
_entity_poly.entity_id
_entity_poly.type
_entity_poly.pdbx_seq_one_letter_code
_entity_poly.pdbx_strand_id
1 'polypeptide(L)'
;MIRIGIMGYGNLGRGIECAIKQNDDLELVAVFTRRDPATVSILTEGAAVCNVKDIEEWKDKIDVLMLCGGSATDLPVQTPEYAKLFNVVDSFDTHARIPEHFANVDKAAKEYGHIGIISVGWDQAAKEGKNVSIISVGWDPGMFSLNRLYAESILVQGSTYTFWGKGVSQGHSDAIRRVEGVKDGKQYTIPVEAALEAVRNGGDPELTTRQKHTRECFVVLEEGADAKKVEEEIKTMPNYFSDYDTTVHFISQEELDRDHSKIPHGGFVLRSGCTGWEKENKHIIEYSLKLDSNPEFTSSVLVAYARAAYKLSKEGQSGCKTVFDIAPAYLSAKSGDELRASLL
;
A
#
# COMPACT_ATOMS: atom_id res chain seq x y z
N MET A 1 -3.38 -10.42 22.94
CA MET A 1 -3.13 -10.30 21.47
C MET A 1 -4.01 -9.21 20.91
N ILE A 2 -3.59 -8.54 19.86
CA ILE A 2 -4.37 -7.54 19.11
C ILE A 2 -5.26 -8.28 18.14
N ARG A 3 -6.58 -8.10 18.23
CA ARG A 3 -7.58 -8.81 17.43
C ARG A 3 -7.76 -8.11 16.08
N ILE A 4 -7.40 -8.80 14.99
CA ILE A 4 -7.43 -8.27 13.64
C ILE A 4 -8.61 -8.86 12.86
N GLY A 5 -9.36 -7.97 12.19
CA GLY A 5 -10.30 -8.32 11.13
C GLY A 5 -9.73 -7.98 9.77
N ILE A 6 -10.08 -8.77 8.74
CA ILE A 6 -9.68 -8.51 7.34
C ILE A 6 -10.93 -8.29 6.49
N MET A 7 -11.01 -7.14 5.82
CA MET A 7 -12.05 -6.84 4.84
C MET A 7 -11.53 -7.08 3.42
N GLY A 8 -12.03 -8.16 2.79
CA GLY A 8 -11.59 -8.60 1.46
C GLY A 8 -10.45 -9.62 1.50
N TYR A 9 -10.65 -10.77 0.87
CA TYR A 9 -9.71 -11.88 0.89
C TYR A 9 -9.21 -12.22 -0.53
N GLY A 10 -8.50 -11.23 -1.11
CA GLY A 10 -7.71 -11.34 -2.32
C GLY A 10 -6.22 -11.54 -2.00
N ASN A 11 -5.32 -11.16 -2.90
CA ASN A 11 -3.87 -11.30 -2.69
C ASN A 11 -3.40 -10.58 -1.43
N LEU A 12 -3.88 -9.35 -1.20
CA LEU A 12 -3.51 -8.57 -0.02
C LEU A 12 -4.06 -9.19 1.27
N GLY A 13 -5.33 -9.58 1.30
CA GLY A 13 -5.94 -10.21 2.48
C GLY A 13 -5.27 -11.53 2.86
N ARG A 14 -4.91 -12.37 1.89
CA ARG A 14 -4.11 -13.58 2.13
C ARG A 14 -2.73 -13.26 2.67
N GLY A 15 -2.07 -12.23 2.12
CA GLY A 15 -0.79 -11.77 2.61
C GLY A 15 -0.86 -11.27 4.06
N ILE A 16 -1.94 -10.56 4.43
CA ILE A 16 -2.16 -10.09 5.81
C ILE A 16 -2.33 -11.28 6.76
N GLU A 17 -3.09 -12.30 6.39
CA GLU A 17 -3.20 -13.53 7.18
C GLU A 17 -1.83 -14.16 7.42
N CYS A 18 -1.02 -14.32 6.36
CA CYS A 18 0.35 -14.83 6.47
C CYS A 18 1.23 -13.93 7.35
N ALA A 19 1.11 -12.61 7.24
CA ALA A 19 1.88 -11.66 8.05
C ALA A 19 1.47 -11.71 9.53
N ILE A 20 0.18 -11.86 9.84
CA ILE A 20 -0.30 -12.03 11.23
C ILE A 20 0.33 -13.28 11.83
N LYS A 21 0.42 -14.38 11.10
CA LYS A 21 1.05 -15.63 11.53
C LYS A 21 2.52 -15.46 11.97
N GLN A 22 3.21 -14.44 11.47
CA GLN A 22 4.61 -14.13 11.83
C GLN A 22 4.73 -13.19 13.04
N ASN A 23 3.62 -12.79 13.66
CA ASN A 23 3.60 -11.80 14.74
C ASN A 23 2.83 -12.35 15.96
N ASP A 24 3.54 -12.70 17.01
CA ASP A 24 2.98 -13.33 18.22
C ASP A 24 2.05 -12.43 19.05
N ASP A 25 2.07 -11.12 18.80
CA ASP A 25 1.22 -10.14 19.49
C ASP A 25 -0.12 -9.87 18.78
N LEU A 26 -0.36 -10.52 17.61
CA LEU A 26 -1.54 -10.33 16.79
C LEU A 26 -2.31 -11.65 16.61
N GLU A 27 -3.61 -11.56 16.45
CA GLU A 27 -4.47 -12.71 16.11
C GLU A 27 -5.51 -12.34 15.05
N LEU A 28 -5.69 -13.21 14.05
CA LEU A 28 -6.80 -13.09 13.11
C LEU A 28 -8.07 -13.66 13.73
N VAL A 29 -9.11 -12.83 13.87
CA VAL A 29 -10.40 -13.25 14.43
C VAL A 29 -11.48 -13.41 13.38
N ALA A 30 -11.46 -12.61 12.31
CA ALA A 30 -12.46 -12.71 11.25
C ALA A 30 -11.96 -12.20 9.87
N VAL A 31 -12.50 -12.81 8.82
CA VAL A 31 -12.37 -12.37 7.43
C VAL A 31 -13.76 -12.06 6.89
N PHE A 32 -13.94 -10.87 6.32
CA PHE A 32 -15.20 -10.42 5.73
C PHE A 32 -15.13 -10.44 4.20
N THR A 33 -16.17 -10.97 3.58
CA THR A 33 -16.24 -11.12 2.12
C THR A 33 -17.63 -10.75 1.57
N ARG A 34 -17.64 -10.22 0.34
CA ARG A 34 -18.88 -10.02 -0.44
C ARG A 34 -19.35 -11.30 -1.14
N ARG A 35 -18.44 -12.27 -1.29
CA ARG A 35 -18.75 -13.61 -1.83
C ARG A 35 -19.48 -14.43 -0.77
N ASP A 36 -20.02 -15.57 -1.17
CA ASP A 36 -20.50 -16.56 -0.21
C ASP A 36 -19.33 -16.99 0.71
N PRO A 37 -19.44 -16.78 2.05
CA PRO A 37 -18.41 -17.18 3.00
C PRO A 37 -17.96 -18.63 2.88
N ALA A 38 -18.88 -19.54 2.52
CA ALA A 38 -18.58 -20.96 2.33
C ALA A 38 -17.59 -21.23 1.17
N THR A 39 -17.44 -20.28 0.25
CA THR A 39 -16.49 -20.39 -0.90
C THR A 39 -15.11 -19.82 -0.59
N VAL A 40 -14.91 -19.25 0.60
CA VAL A 40 -13.64 -18.63 0.98
C VAL A 40 -12.91 -19.53 1.98
N SER A 41 -11.77 -20.07 1.57
CA SER A 41 -10.89 -20.88 2.43
C SER A 41 -9.76 -20.01 2.96
N ILE A 42 -9.63 -19.95 4.29
CA ILE A 42 -8.55 -19.30 5.03
C ILE A 42 -7.62 -20.36 5.63
N LEU A 43 -6.40 -19.95 6.04
CA LEU A 43 -5.39 -20.85 6.62
C LEU A 43 -5.45 -20.89 8.14
N THR A 44 -5.96 -19.85 8.78
CA THR A 44 -5.98 -19.69 10.24
C THR A 44 -7.16 -20.47 10.85
N GLU A 45 -6.85 -21.53 11.60
CA GLU A 45 -7.85 -22.29 12.32
C GLU A 45 -8.51 -21.43 13.40
N GLY A 46 -9.85 -21.53 13.51
CA GLY A 46 -10.62 -20.83 14.52
C GLY A 46 -11.04 -19.40 14.16
N ALA A 47 -10.47 -18.79 13.12
CA ALA A 47 -10.93 -17.51 12.63
C ALA A 47 -12.24 -17.66 11.83
N ALA A 48 -13.17 -16.71 11.97
CA ALA A 48 -14.44 -16.75 11.27
C ALA A 48 -14.33 -16.23 9.84
N VAL A 49 -15.12 -16.80 8.91
CA VAL A 49 -15.36 -16.20 7.60
C VAL A 49 -16.81 -15.74 7.55
N CYS A 50 -17.03 -14.44 7.39
CA CYS A 50 -18.32 -13.79 7.53
C CYS A 50 -18.70 -13.02 6.25
N ASN A 51 -20.01 -12.84 6.05
CA ASN A 51 -20.46 -11.88 5.04
C ASN A 51 -20.19 -10.44 5.51
N VAL A 52 -19.86 -9.56 4.60
CA VAL A 52 -19.62 -8.14 4.91
C VAL A 52 -20.83 -7.47 5.60
N LYS A 53 -22.03 -7.95 5.39
CA LYS A 53 -23.26 -7.44 6.01
C LYS A 53 -23.32 -7.64 7.53
N ASP A 54 -22.57 -8.60 8.03
CA ASP A 54 -22.58 -8.98 9.47
C ASP A 54 -21.47 -8.26 10.25
N ILE A 55 -20.76 -7.33 9.63
CA ILE A 55 -19.55 -6.71 10.21
C ILE A 55 -19.83 -5.92 11.50
N GLU A 56 -21.00 -5.31 11.64
CA GLU A 56 -21.37 -4.54 12.83
C GLU A 56 -21.42 -5.40 14.11
N GLU A 57 -21.72 -6.70 13.97
CA GLU A 57 -21.72 -7.65 15.10
C GLU A 57 -20.32 -7.93 15.66
N TRP A 58 -19.28 -7.46 14.96
CA TRP A 58 -17.88 -7.65 15.29
C TRP A 58 -17.22 -6.41 15.92
N LYS A 59 -17.96 -5.34 16.14
CA LYS A 59 -17.43 -4.07 16.65
C LYS A 59 -16.60 -4.23 17.94
N ASP A 60 -17.06 -5.06 18.86
CA ASP A 60 -16.37 -5.28 20.14
C ASP A 60 -15.38 -6.47 20.10
N LYS A 61 -15.31 -7.17 18.96
CA LYS A 61 -14.48 -8.37 18.78
C LYS A 61 -13.21 -8.10 17.99
N ILE A 62 -13.10 -6.95 17.32
CA ILE A 62 -11.98 -6.53 16.49
C ILE A 62 -11.37 -5.26 17.05
N ASP A 63 -10.06 -5.26 17.24
CA ASP A 63 -9.32 -4.07 17.66
C ASP A 63 -8.89 -3.21 16.47
N VAL A 64 -8.56 -3.84 15.32
CA VAL A 64 -8.19 -3.16 14.08
C VAL A 64 -8.73 -3.93 12.88
N LEU A 65 -9.38 -3.23 11.95
CA LEU A 65 -9.87 -3.76 10.69
C LEU A 65 -8.92 -3.38 9.54
N MET A 66 -8.41 -4.39 8.84
CA MET A 66 -7.52 -4.23 7.68
C MET A 66 -8.35 -4.18 6.40
N LEU A 67 -8.27 -3.09 5.63
CA LEU A 67 -9.06 -2.88 4.42
C LEU A 67 -8.24 -3.24 3.18
N CYS A 68 -8.66 -4.27 2.46
CA CYS A 68 -7.96 -4.87 1.32
C CYS A 68 -8.66 -4.62 -0.02
N GLY A 69 -9.51 -3.62 -0.08
CA GLY A 69 -10.22 -3.21 -1.29
C GLY A 69 -9.33 -2.50 -2.30
N GLY A 70 -9.81 -2.35 -3.54
CA GLY A 70 -9.11 -1.59 -4.57
C GLY A 70 -9.15 -0.08 -4.32
N SER A 71 -8.02 0.59 -4.51
CA SER A 71 -7.89 2.04 -4.28
C SER A 71 -8.77 2.88 -5.20
N ALA A 72 -9.05 2.41 -6.42
CA ALA A 72 -9.86 3.17 -7.37
C ALA A 72 -11.36 3.15 -7.03
N THR A 73 -11.86 2.07 -6.43
CA THR A 73 -13.30 1.79 -6.32
C THR A 73 -13.77 1.50 -4.90
N ASP A 74 -13.06 0.66 -4.15
CA ASP A 74 -13.54 0.15 -2.86
C ASP A 74 -13.12 1.09 -1.70
N LEU A 75 -11.84 1.39 -1.55
CA LEU A 75 -11.31 2.12 -0.40
C LEU A 75 -11.89 3.53 -0.22
N PRO A 76 -12.17 4.32 -1.28
CA PRO A 76 -12.80 5.64 -1.11
C PRO A 76 -14.15 5.61 -0.37
N VAL A 77 -14.85 4.49 -0.44
CA VAL A 77 -16.14 4.28 0.22
C VAL A 77 -15.96 3.52 1.54
N GLN A 78 -15.23 2.41 1.51
CA GLN A 78 -15.09 1.51 2.66
C GLN A 78 -14.33 2.15 3.82
N THR A 79 -13.23 2.87 3.55
CA THR A 79 -12.42 3.41 4.65
C THR A 79 -13.19 4.43 5.49
N PRO A 80 -13.87 5.45 4.92
CA PRO A 80 -14.71 6.35 5.72
C PRO A 80 -15.87 5.64 6.43
N GLU A 81 -16.48 4.63 5.80
CA GLU A 81 -17.59 3.87 6.39
C GLU A 81 -17.14 3.11 7.64
N TYR A 82 -16.09 2.29 7.51
CA TYR A 82 -15.63 1.46 8.62
C TYR A 82 -14.80 2.22 9.67
N ALA A 83 -14.22 3.37 9.34
CA ALA A 83 -13.57 4.24 10.30
C ALA A 83 -14.51 4.74 11.42
N LYS A 84 -15.82 4.71 11.19
CA LYS A 84 -16.84 5.01 12.20
C LYS A 84 -16.98 3.91 13.25
N LEU A 85 -16.64 2.67 12.89
CA LEU A 85 -16.88 1.48 13.71
C LEU A 85 -15.61 0.90 14.32
N PHE A 86 -14.48 1.01 13.61
CA PHE A 86 -13.22 0.34 13.92
C PHE A 86 -12.03 1.28 13.79
N ASN A 87 -10.92 0.96 14.47
CA ASN A 87 -9.63 1.42 13.99
C ASN A 87 -9.37 0.72 12.66
N VAL A 88 -8.96 1.47 11.64
CA VAL A 88 -8.73 0.92 10.30
C VAL A 88 -7.33 1.20 9.79
N VAL A 89 -6.84 0.29 8.95
CA VAL A 89 -5.62 0.50 8.16
C VAL A 89 -5.93 0.13 6.71
N ASP A 90 -5.60 1.01 5.77
CA ASP A 90 -5.77 0.79 4.35
C ASP A 90 -4.49 0.99 3.54
N SER A 91 -4.50 0.48 2.32
CA SER A 91 -3.41 0.59 1.35
C SER A 91 -3.77 1.51 0.17
N PHE A 92 -4.52 2.58 0.42
CA PHE A 92 -4.93 3.52 -0.63
C PHE A 92 -3.72 4.14 -1.34
N ASP A 93 -3.59 3.92 -2.66
CA ASP A 93 -2.41 4.27 -3.46
C ASP A 93 -2.69 5.22 -4.64
N THR A 94 -3.89 5.74 -4.77
CA THR A 94 -4.21 6.76 -5.78
C THR A 94 -3.65 8.11 -5.35
N HIS A 95 -2.36 8.34 -5.59
CA HIS A 95 -1.56 9.45 -5.07
C HIS A 95 -2.24 10.82 -5.17
N ALA A 96 -2.79 11.17 -6.34
CA ALA A 96 -3.48 12.45 -6.55
C ALA A 96 -4.71 12.67 -5.66
N ARG A 97 -5.31 11.60 -5.12
CA ARG A 97 -6.52 11.62 -4.30
C ARG A 97 -6.26 11.37 -2.81
N ILE A 98 -5.02 11.18 -2.38
CA ILE A 98 -4.70 10.96 -0.96
C ILE A 98 -5.19 12.12 -0.07
N PRO A 99 -5.03 13.41 -0.42
CA PRO A 99 -5.54 14.49 0.42
C PRO A 99 -7.07 14.47 0.60
N GLU A 100 -7.82 14.18 -0.46
CA GLU A 100 -9.28 14.02 -0.42
C GLU A 100 -9.68 12.83 0.45
N HIS A 101 -9.03 11.69 0.23
CA HIS A 101 -9.27 10.48 1.00
C HIS A 101 -9.01 10.70 2.49
N PHE A 102 -7.87 11.34 2.83
CA PHE A 102 -7.53 11.70 4.19
C PHE A 102 -8.64 12.55 4.85
N ALA A 103 -9.09 13.61 4.19
CA ALA A 103 -10.12 14.49 4.75
C ALA A 103 -11.44 13.75 5.03
N ASN A 104 -11.86 12.87 4.11
CA ASN A 104 -13.09 12.09 4.25
C ASN A 104 -12.98 11.06 5.40
N VAL A 105 -11.84 10.39 5.52
CA VAL A 105 -11.60 9.39 6.58
C VAL A 105 -11.45 10.06 7.94
N ASP A 106 -10.74 11.19 8.02
CA ASP A 106 -10.54 11.93 9.27
C ASP A 106 -11.88 12.44 9.82
N LYS A 107 -12.72 13.02 8.95
CA LYS A 107 -14.07 13.42 9.30
C LYS A 107 -14.85 12.24 9.87
N ALA A 108 -14.89 11.10 9.18
CA ALA A 108 -15.64 9.92 9.60
C ALA A 108 -15.12 9.34 10.93
N ALA A 109 -13.81 9.26 11.11
CA ALA A 109 -13.19 8.75 12.32
C ALA A 109 -13.44 9.61 13.57
N LYS A 110 -13.62 10.94 13.37
CA LYS A 110 -13.90 11.91 14.44
C LYS A 110 -15.38 12.08 14.73
N GLU A 111 -16.25 12.03 13.72
CA GLU A 111 -17.69 12.27 13.87
C GLU A 111 -18.39 11.26 14.76
N TYR A 112 -17.93 10.04 14.85
CA TYR A 112 -18.55 9.01 15.69
C TYR A 112 -18.38 9.26 17.20
N GLY A 113 -17.53 10.21 17.60
CA GLY A 113 -17.40 10.70 18.98
C GLY A 113 -18.37 11.83 19.36
N HIS A 114 -19.23 12.29 18.44
CA HIS A 114 -20.13 13.42 18.61
C HIS A 114 -21.62 13.09 18.45
N ILE A 115 -22.11 12.02 19.07
CA ILE A 115 -23.55 11.98 19.33
C ILE A 115 -23.80 12.84 20.55
N GLY A 116 -24.33 14.03 20.32
CA GLY A 116 -24.78 14.92 21.37
C GLY A 116 -25.85 14.25 22.21
N ILE A 117 -25.49 13.88 23.43
CA ILE A 117 -26.43 13.62 24.51
C ILE A 117 -26.28 14.80 25.47
N ILE A 118 -27.30 15.62 25.46
CA ILE A 118 -27.53 16.61 26.47
C ILE A 118 -27.66 15.89 27.81
N SER A 119 -26.79 16.31 28.76
CA SER A 119 -26.77 16.01 30.20
C SER A 119 -26.12 14.71 30.70
N VAL A 120 -25.11 14.96 31.54
CA VAL A 120 -24.45 14.09 32.56
C VAL A 120 -23.48 13.04 32.02
N GLY A 121 -22.19 13.31 32.12
CA GLY A 121 -21.12 12.33 31.91
C GLY A 121 -20.13 12.65 30.82
N TRP A 122 -19.66 13.90 30.70
CA TRP A 122 -18.77 14.37 29.63
C TRP A 122 -17.44 13.62 29.48
N ASP A 123 -16.91 13.00 30.54
CA ASP A 123 -15.59 12.36 30.47
C ASP A 123 -15.63 10.92 29.94
N GLN A 124 -16.75 10.23 30.01
CA GLN A 124 -16.87 8.83 29.58
C GLN A 124 -17.35 8.71 28.13
N ALA A 125 -18.33 9.52 27.73
CA ALA A 125 -18.85 9.55 26.35
C ALA A 125 -17.83 10.11 25.34
N ALA A 126 -16.91 10.99 25.77
CA ALA A 126 -15.82 11.49 24.93
C ALA A 126 -14.71 10.45 24.64
N LYS A 127 -14.67 9.35 25.40
CA LYS A 127 -13.72 8.23 25.22
C LYS A 127 -14.29 7.05 24.44
N GLU A 128 -15.60 6.93 24.36
CA GLU A 128 -16.27 5.87 23.62
C GLU A 128 -16.48 6.31 22.17
N GLY A 129 -15.80 5.67 21.22
CA GLY A 129 -16.02 5.83 19.79
C GLY A 129 -14.98 6.64 19.01
N LYS A 130 -13.81 6.95 19.58
CA LYS A 130 -12.72 7.62 18.85
C LYS A 130 -11.81 6.57 18.21
N ASN A 131 -11.96 6.36 16.92
CA ASN A 131 -11.15 5.40 16.18
C ASN A 131 -9.91 6.06 15.56
N VAL A 132 -8.84 5.29 15.44
CA VAL A 132 -7.63 5.66 14.70
C VAL A 132 -7.71 5.03 13.32
N SER A 133 -7.53 5.84 12.29
CA SER A 133 -7.45 5.40 10.90
C SER A 133 -6.06 5.71 10.36
N ILE A 134 -5.34 4.71 9.83
CA ILE A 134 -4.05 4.95 9.17
C ILE A 134 -4.22 4.57 7.71
N ILE A 135 -4.03 5.54 6.83
CA ILE A 135 -4.26 5.39 5.39
C ILE A 135 -2.98 5.42 4.59
N SER A 136 -3.05 4.95 3.35
CA SER A 136 -1.96 4.98 2.37
C SER A 136 -0.71 4.25 2.88
N VAL A 137 -0.93 3.12 3.51
CA VAL A 137 0.11 2.26 4.08
C VAL A 137 0.54 1.21 3.08
N GLY A 138 1.85 1.11 2.87
CA GLY A 138 2.47 0.14 1.98
C GLY A 138 3.96 0.40 1.86
N TRP A 139 4.59 -0.13 0.83
CA TRP A 139 5.97 0.21 0.56
C TRP A 139 6.10 1.50 -0.27
N ASP A 140 5.16 1.77 -1.22
CA ASP A 140 5.01 3.05 -1.91
C ASP A 140 3.55 3.23 -2.43
N PRO A 141 2.76 4.12 -1.84
CA PRO A 141 3.09 5.02 -0.71
C PRO A 141 3.34 4.26 0.60
N GLY A 142 4.08 4.88 1.50
CA GLY A 142 4.40 4.33 2.82
C GLY A 142 5.90 4.39 3.13
N MET A 143 6.60 3.25 3.07
CA MET A 143 8.03 3.20 3.38
C MET A 143 8.88 4.13 2.51
N PHE A 144 8.67 4.13 1.19
CA PHE A 144 9.38 5.05 0.30
C PHE A 144 9.00 6.51 0.55
N SER A 145 7.78 6.78 0.98
CA SER A 145 7.37 8.13 1.39
C SER A 145 8.18 8.62 2.59
N LEU A 146 8.39 7.77 3.60
CA LEU A 146 9.27 8.08 4.74
C LEU A 146 10.72 8.24 4.31
N ASN A 147 11.22 7.36 3.43
CA ASN A 147 12.59 7.45 2.93
C ASN A 147 12.83 8.76 2.17
N ARG A 148 11.87 9.21 1.36
CA ARG A 148 11.92 10.54 0.71
C ARG A 148 11.96 11.66 1.74
N LEU A 149 11.06 11.63 2.73
CA LEU A 149 11.00 12.64 3.79
C LEU A 149 12.31 12.73 4.58
N TYR A 150 12.87 11.60 5.03
CA TYR A 150 14.13 11.57 5.75
C TYR A 150 15.28 12.12 4.90
N ALA A 151 15.41 11.66 3.67
CA ALA A 151 16.46 12.08 2.77
C ALA A 151 16.41 13.59 2.47
N GLU A 152 15.24 14.15 2.21
CA GLU A 152 15.02 15.58 1.98
C GLU A 152 15.26 16.43 3.22
N SER A 153 14.90 15.92 4.40
CA SER A 153 15.13 16.63 5.68
C SER A 153 16.61 16.69 6.06
N ILE A 154 17.40 15.70 5.66
CA ILE A 154 18.84 15.62 5.97
C ILE A 154 19.66 16.39 4.92
N LEU A 155 19.42 16.14 3.64
CA LEU A 155 20.07 16.84 2.53
C LEU A 155 19.09 17.84 1.90
N VAL A 156 18.97 19.01 2.50
CA VAL A 156 17.99 20.04 2.08
C VAL A 156 18.26 20.51 0.65
N GLN A 157 19.53 20.64 0.26
CA GLN A 157 19.94 21.01 -1.10
C GLN A 157 20.14 19.77 -1.95
N GLY A 158 19.38 19.64 -3.06
CA GLY A 158 19.45 18.52 -4.00
C GLY A 158 18.09 18.05 -4.48
N SER A 159 18.07 16.95 -5.21
CA SER A 159 16.85 16.36 -5.80
C SER A 159 16.63 14.93 -5.36
N THR A 160 15.36 14.55 -5.24
CA THR A 160 14.93 13.19 -4.88
C THR A 160 14.38 12.48 -6.12
N TYR A 161 14.82 11.26 -6.31
CA TYR A 161 14.41 10.40 -7.41
C TYR A 161 13.79 9.12 -6.87
N THR A 162 12.72 8.66 -7.52
CA THR A 162 12.15 7.33 -7.28
C THR A 162 12.18 6.55 -8.59
N PHE A 163 12.80 5.37 -8.54
CA PHE A 163 12.81 4.41 -9.64
C PHE A 163 12.12 3.14 -9.17
N TRP A 164 11.01 2.77 -9.83
CA TRP A 164 10.27 1.55 -9.53
C TRP A 164 10.72 0.41 -10.43
N GLY A 165 10.80 -0.79 -9.89
CA GLY A 165 11.06 -2.03 -10.64
C GLY A 165 12.47 -2.62 -10.34
N LYS A 166 12.86 -3.67 -11.06
CA LYS A 166 12.02 -4.38 -12.02
C LYS A 166 10.84 -5.04 -11.29
N GLY A 167 9.60 -4.82 -11.73
CA GLY A 167 8.47 -5.39 -11.00
C GLY A 167 7.12 -5.33 -11.71
N VAL A 168 6.24 -6.26 -11.31
CA VAL A 168 4.88 -6.38 -11.84
C VAL A 168 3.96 -5.36 -11.21
N SER A 169 3.40 -4.45 -12.01
CA SER A 169 2.33 -3.57 -11.58
C SER A 169 0.97 -4.25 -11.76
N GLN A 170 0.26 -4.49 -10.65
CA GLN A 170 -1.06 -5.13 -10.70
C GLN A 170 -2.09 -4.24 -11.38
N GLY A 171 -2.12 -2.94 -11.07
CA GLY A 171 -3.05 -2.00 -11.68
C GLY A 171 -2.87 -1.84 -13.19
N HIS A 172 -1.63 -1.79 -13.68
CA HIS A 172 -1.34 -1.76 -15.12
C HIS A 172 -1.66 -3.10 -15.79
N SER A 173 -1.39 -4.23 -15.13
CA SER A 173 -1.79 -5.54 -15.63
C SER A 173 -3.31 -5.68 -15.73
N ASP A 174 -4.06 -5.13 -14.77
CA ASP A 174 -5.53 -5.08 -14.83
C ASP A 174 -6.03 -4.19 -15.97
N ALA A 175 -5.34 -3.08 -16.26
CA ALA A 175 -5.68 -2.22 -17.39
C ALA A 175 -5.52 -2.95 -18.72
N ILE A 176 -4.42 -3.70 -18.90
CA ILE A 176 -4.19 -4.54 -20.09
C ILE A 176 -5.31 -5.57 -20.27
N ARG A 177 -5.69 -6.28 -19.20
CA ARG A 177 -6.75 -7.30 -19.26
C ARG A 177 -8.15 -6.78 -19.61
N ARG A 178 -8.35 -5.46 -19.58
CA ARG A 178 -9.61 -4.81 -20.00
C ARG A 178 -9.61 -4.39 -21.46
N VAL A 179 -8.50 -4.51 -22.16
CA VAL A 179 -8.42 -4.23 -23.60
C VAL A 179 -9.15 -5.33 -24.37
N GLU A 180 -9.99 -4.95 -25.33
CA GLU A 180 -10.73 -5.88 -26.18
C GLU A 180 -9.78 -6.81 -26.94
N GLY A 181 -10.00 -8.13 -26.89
CA GLY A 181 -9.16 -9.14 -27.52
C GLY A 181 -7.98 -9.61 -26.64
N VAL A 182 -7.86 -9.11 -25.41
CA VAL A 182 -6.88 -9.60 -24.44
C VAL A 182 -7.52 -10.63 -23.51
N LYS A 183 -6.97 -11.84 -23.49
CA LYS A 183 -7.36 -12.92 -22.58
C LYS A 183 -6.69 -12.79 -21.21
N ASP A 184 -5.39 -12.49 -21.17
CA ASP A 184 -4.62 -12.28 -19.95
C ASP A 184 -3.38 -11.42 -20.24
N GLY A 185 -2.75 -10.85 -19.19
CA GLY A 185 -1.53 -10.08 -19.36
C GLY A 185 -0.87 -9.64 -18.06
N LYS A 186 0.43 -9.42 -18.15
CA LYS A 186 1.30 -8.90 -17.10
C LYS A 186 2.11 -7.73 -17.62
N GLN A 187 2.25 -6.71 -16.77
CA GLN A 187 3.08 -5.54 -17.07
C GLN A 187 4.20 -5.42 -16.06
N TYR A 188 5.41 -5.18 -16.55
CA TYR A 188 6.59 -4.90 -15.75
C TYR A 188 7.02 -3.44 -15.92
N THR A 189 7.22 -2.76 -14.79
CA THR A 189 7.91 -1.48 -14.74
C THR A 189 9.41 -1.73 -14.61
N ILE A 190 10.21 -1.08 -15.44
CA ILE A 190 11.65 -1.29 -15.51
C ILE A 190 12.33 0.08 -15.43
N PRO A 191 13.21 0.31 -14.45
CA PRO A 191 13.99 1.53 -14.39
C PRO A 191 14.96 1.63 -15.58
N VAL A 192 15.14 2.82 -16.11
CA VAL A 192 16.18 3.09 -17.13
C VAL A 192 17.52 3.15 -16.42
N GLU A 193 18.36 2.14 -16.63
CA GLU A 193 19.64 1.97 -15.91
C GLU A 193 20.56 3.18 -16.05
N ALA A 194 20.66 3.76 -17.24
CA ALA A 194 21.49 4.94 -17.48
C ALA A 194 21.04 6.15 -16.62
N ALA A 195 19.74 6.33 -16.41
CA ALA A 195 19.22 7.40 -15.56
C ALA A 195 19.49 7.12 -14.08
N LEU A 196 19.31 5.86 -13.67
CA LEU A 196 19.58 5.41 -12.30
C LEU A 196 21.07 5.60 -11.96
N GLU A 197 21.99 5.16 -12.82
CA GLU A 197 23.44 5.31 -12.63
C GLU A 197 23.89 6.77 -12.68
N ALA A 198 23.28 7.61 -13.50
CA ALA A 198 23.57 9.04 -13.51
C ALA A 198 23.32 9.69 -12.16
N VAL A 199 22.22 9.31 -11.47
CA VAL A 199 21.91 9.80 -10.12
C VAL A 199 22.85 9.19 -9.08
N ARG A 200 23.14 7.89 -9.13
CA ARG A 200 24.07 7.19 -8.24
C ARG A 200 25.47 7.81 -8.24
N ASN A 201 25.90 8.28 -9.41
CA ASN A 201 27.17 8.95 -9.58
C ASN A 201 27.17 10.44 -9.15
N GLY A 202 26.14 10.89 -8.44
CA GLY A 202 26.04 12.26 -7.91
C GLY A 202 25.55 13.29 -8.93
N GLY A 203 24.95 12.83 -10.04
CA GLY A 203 24.25 13.70 -10.97
C GLY A 203 22.93 14.19 -10.41
N ASP A 204 22.43 15.30 -10.97
CA ASP A 204 21.14 15.88 -10.63
C ASP A 204 20.36 16.19 -11.92
N PRO A 205 20.05 15.13 -12.75
CA PRO A 205 19.40 15.33 -14.04
C PRO A 205 17.90 15.64 -13.86
N GLU A 206 17.36 16.52 -14.70
CA GLU A 206 15.92 16.62 -14.90
C GLU A 206 15.46 15.44 -15.75
N LEU A 207 14.63 14.58 -15.18
CA LEU A 207 14.15 13.35 -15.81
C LEU A 207 12.63 13.35 -15.99
N THR A 208 12.18 13.18 -17.20
CA THR A 208 10.77 12.91 -17.51
C THR A 208 10.40 11.48 -17.07
N THR A 209 9.12 11.19 -17.02
CA THR A 209 8.59 9.85 -16.73
C THR A 209 9.19 8.79 -17.66
N ARG A 210 9.25 9.08 -18.96
CA ARG A 210 9.81 8.21 -20.02
C ARG A 210 11.30 7.95 -19.83
N GLN A 211 12.05 8.96 -19.36
CA GLN A 211 13.49 8.82 -19.11
C GLN A 211 13.80 8.02 -17.85
N LYS A 212 12.83 7.91 -16.93
CA LYS A 212 13.01 7.13 -15.68
C LYS A 212 12.64 5.66 -15.82
N HIS A 213 11.61 5.35 -16.61
CA HIS A 213 11.05 4.00 -16.68
C HIS A 213 10.61 3.64 -18.08
N THR A 214 10.78 2.35 -18.40
CA THR A 214 10.13 1.69 -19.52
C THR A 214 9.05 0.72 -19.04
N ARG A 215 8.20 0.27 -19.96
CA ARG A 215 7.14 -0.71 -19.73
C ARG A 215 7.36 -1.93 -20.61
N GLU A 216 7.30 -3.12 -20.02
CA GLU A 216 7.24 -4.39 -20.73
C GLU A 216 5.92 -5.08 -20.43
N CYS A 217 5.17 -5.43 -21.47
CA CYS A 217 3.88 -6.07 -21.38
C CYS A 217 3.95 -7.45 -22.03
N PHE A 218 3.54 -8.47 -21.29
CA PHE A 218 3.40 -9.84 -21.77
C PHE A 218 1.91 -10.14 -21.85
N VAL A 219 1.39 -10.36 -23.06
CA VAL A 219 -0.03 -10.36 -23.36
C VAL A 219 -0.44 -11.65 -24.05
N VAL A 220 -1.48 -12.28 -23.56
CA VAL A 220 -2.15 -13.41 -24.18
C VAL A 220 -3.38 -12.91 -24.91
N LEU A 221 -3.47 -13.16 -26.21
CA LEU A 221 -4.63 -12.76 -27.03
C LEU A 221 -5.76 -13.77 -26.92
N GLU A 222 -6.99 -13.28 -27.11
CA GLU A 222 -8.12 -14.12 -27.43
C GLU A 222 -8.00 -14.66 -28.87
N GLU A 223 -8.67 -15.77 -29.17
CA GLU A 223 -8.63 -16.37 -30.50
C GLU A 223 -9.23 -15.43 -31.53
N GLY A 224 -8.46 -15.15 -32.60
CA GLY A 224 -8.86 -14.25 -33.68
C GLY A 224 -8.68 -12.74 -33.39
N ALA A 225 -8.13 -12.36 -32.25
CA ALA A 225 -7.85 -10.96 -31.94
C ALA A 225 -6.76 -10.34 -32.85
N ASP A 226 -6.93 -9.07 -33.20
CA ASP A 226 -5.94 -8.31 -33.98
C ASP A 226 -4.80 -7.81 -33.06
N ALA A 227 -3.66 -8.47 -33.13
CA ALA A 227 -2.47 -8.15 -32.33
C ALA A 227 -2.01 -6.68 -32.52
N LYS A 228 -2.11 -6.12 -33.72
CA LYS A 228 -1.68 -4.73 -33.96
C LYS A 228 -2.63 -3.74 -33.31
N LYS A 229 -3.93 -3.98 -33.37
CA LYS A 229 -4.94 -3.15 -32.72
C LYS A 229 -4.73 -3.17 -31.19
N VAL A 230 -4.53 -4.36 -30.61
CA VAL A 230 -4.27 -4.51 -29.17
C VAL A 230 -2.99 -3.81 -28.75
N GLU A 231 -1.90 -3.97 -29.51
CA GLU A 231 -0.63 -3.30 -29.20
C GLU A 231 -0.77 -1.78 -29.21
N GLU A 232 -1.42 -1.22 -30.22
CA GLU A 232 -1.63 0.23 -30.33
C GLU A 232 -2.51 0.76 -29.19
N GLU A 233 -3.59 0.05 -28.84
CA GLU A 233 -4.48 0.43 -27.75
C GLU A 233 -3.76 0.42 -26.40
N ILE A 234 -2.91 -0.57 -26.14
CA ILE A 234 -2.08 -0.61 -24.93
C ILE A 234 -1.11 0.57 -24.91
N LYS A 235 -0.31 0.77 -25.96
CA LYS A 235 0.75 1.80 -26.01
C LYS A 235 0.21 3.23 -25.89
N THR A 236 -1.01 3.47 -26.37
CA THR A 236 -1.64 4.81 -26.35
C THR A 236 -2.57 5.04 -25.16
N MET A 237 -2.76 4.03 -24.30
CA MET A 237 -3.68 4.13 -23.17
C MET A 237 -3.29 5.25 -22.20
N PRO A 238 -4.16 6.26 -22.00
CA PRO A 238 -3.87 7.41 -21.14
C PRO A 238 -3.73 6.97 -19.66
N ASN A 239 -2.87 7.67 -18.93
CA ASN A 239 -2.55 7.46 -17.51
C ASN A 239 -1.85 6.13 -17.16
N TYR A 240 -1.66 5.24 -18.13
CA TYR A 240 -1.01 3.94 -17.92
C TYR A 240 0.26 3.77 -18.76
N PHE A 241 0.18 4.00 -20.08
CA PHE A 241 1.24 3.65 -21.01
C PHE A 241 1.69 4.78 -21.93
N SER A 242 0.82 5.75 -22.26
CA SER A 242 1.09 6.81 -23.24
C SER A 242 2.35 7.65 -22.92
N ASP A 243 2.69 7.78 -21.63
CA ASP A 243 3.84 8.57 -21.18
C ASP A 243 5.15 7.76 -21.10
N TYR A 244 5.15 6.51 -21.55
CA TYR A 244 6.29 5.59 -21.44
C TYR A 244 6.69 4.99 -22.77
N ASP A 245 7.95 4.55 -22.86
CA ASP A 245 8.37 3.61 -23.90
C ASP A 245 7.89 2.21 -23.51
N THR A 246 6.91 1.72 -24.26
CA THR A 246 6.21 0.47 -23.98
C THR A 246 6.50 -0.56 -25.06
N THR A 247 6.97 -1.74 -24.63
CA THR A 247 7.12 -2.93 -25.49
C THR A 247 6.02 -3.93 -25.14
N VAL A 248 5.37 -4.47 -26.17
CA VAL A 248 4.34 -5.50 -26.03
C VAL A 248 4.83 -6.81 -26.66
N HIS A 249 4.82 -7.89 -25.87
CA HIS A 249 5.15 -9.23 -26.28
C HIS A 249 3.88 -10.07 -26.28
N PHE A 250 3.52 -10.66 -27.41
CA PHE A 250 2.42 -11.61 -27.47
C PHE A 250 2.96 -13.01 -27.20
N ILE A 251 2.44 -13.67 -26.18
CA ILE A 251 2.88 -14.98 -25.71
C ILE A 251 1.70 -15.92 -25.49
N SER A 252 1.96 -17.20 -25.31
CA SER A 252 0.95 -18.19 -24.95
C SER A 252 0.54 -18.09 -23.47
N GLN A 253 -0.61 -18.65 -23.11
CA GLN A 253 -1.02 -18.76 -21.71
C GLN A 253 -0.03 -19.61 -20.89
N GLU A 254 0.50 -20.69 -21.51
CA GLU A 254 1.49 -21.56 -20.86
C GLU A 254 2.79 -20.82 -20.52
N GLU A 255 3.25 -19.94 -21.41
CA GLU A 255 4.41 -19.07 -21.16
C GLU A 255 4.12 -18.06 -20.06
N LEU A 256 2.94 -17.40 -20.09
CA LEU A 256 2.55 -16.46 -19.06
C LEU A 256 2.50 -17.14 -17.67
N ASP A 257 1.92 -18.32 -17.58
CA ASP A 257 1.79 -19.06 -16.33
C ASP A 257 3.13 -19.60 -15.82
N ARG A 258 4.02 -20.04 -16.70
CA ARG A 258 5.34 -20.54 -16.35
C ARG A 258 6.30 -19.43 -15.92
N ASP A 259 6.39 -18.36 -16.69
CA ASP A 259 7.46 -17.36 -16.58
C ASP A 259 7.04 -16.09 -15.85
N HIS A 260 5.73 -15.81 -15.77
CA HIS A 260 5.18 -14.55 -15.26
C HIS A 260 4.12 -14.74 -14.16
N SER A 261 4.03 -15.91 -13.52
CA SER A 261 3.06 -16.20 -12.45
C SER A 261 3.31 -15.42 -11.17
N LYS A 262 4.58 -15.11 -10.87
CA LYS A 262 4.97 -14.37 -9.67
C LYS A 262 4.66 -12.88 -9.79
N ILE A 263 4.69 -12.18 -8.65
CA ILE A 263 4.43 -10.74 -8.54
C ILE A 263 5.62 -10.05 -7.81
N PRO A 264 6.86 -10.16 -8.36
CA PRO A 264 8.01 -9.44 -7.81
C PRO A 264 7.85 -7.95 -8.03
N HIS A 265 8.45 -7.14 -7.16
CA HIS A 265 8.55 -5.70 -7.32
C HIS A 265 9.75 -5.13 -6.56
N GLY A 266 9.77 -3.83 -6.38
CA GLY A 266 10.77 -3.09 -5.62
C GLY A 266 11.12 -1.78 -6.29
N GLY A 267 12.29 -1.26 -5.97
CA GLY A 267 12.78 -0.02 -6.54
C GLY A 267 13.79 0.68 -5.65
N PHE A 268 14.00 1.94 -5.95
CA PHE A 268 15.00 2.78 -5.31
C PHE A 268 14.43 4.16 -5.01
N VAL A 269 14.76 4.70 -3.84
CA VAL A 269 14.65 6.13 -3.54
C VAL A 269 16.08 6.64 -3.39
N LEU A 270 16.45 7.61 -4.23
CA LEU A 270 17.75 8.25 -4.18
C LEU A 270 17.59 9.75 -3.89
N ARG A 271 18.46 10.28 -3.04
CA ARG A 271 18.64 11.70 -2.86
C ARG A 271 20.06 12.06 -3.26
N SER A 272 20.20 12.82 -4.34
CA SER A 272 21.47 13.47 -4.72
C SER A 272 21.47 14.87 -4.13
N GLY A 273 22.45 15.19 -3.28
CA GLY A 273 22.49 16.46 -2.60
C GLY A 273 23.89 16.87 -2.20
N CYS A 274 24.02 18.05 -1.60
CA CYS A 274 25.30 18.59 -1.21
C CYS A 274 25.26 19.25 0.18
N THR A 275 26.44 19.35 0.79
CA THR A 275 26.73 20.11 2.01
C THR A 275 27.98 20.95 1.81
N GLY A 276 28.32 21.74 2.82
CA GLY A 276 29.42 22.70 2.77
C GLY A 276 28.92 24.11 2.46
N TRP A 277 29.72 25.11 2.79
CA TRP A 277 29.35 26.51 2.63
C TRP A 277 29.09 26.88 1.15
N GLU A 278 29.93 26.38 0.24
CA GLU A 278 29.88 26.56 -1.19
C GLU A 278 29.26 25.34 -1.91
N LYS A 279 28.59 24.44 -1.16
CA LYS A 279 27.99 23.19 -1.68
C LYS A 279 29.01 22.22 -2.31
N GLU A 280 30.25 22.25 -1.80
CA GLU A 280 31.38 21.53 -2.36
C GLU A 280 31.37 20.02 -2.08
N ASN A 281 30.66 19.57 -1.05
CA ASN A 281 30.62 18.16 -0.68
C ASN A 281 29.34 17.51 -1.26
N LYS A 282 29.51 16.56 -2.16
CA LYS A 282 28.39 15.79 -2.77
C LYS A 282 28.08 14.55 -1.96
N HIS A 283 26.79 14.25 -1.82
CA HIS A 283 26.30 13.09 -1.09
C HIS A 283 25.16 12.41 -1.84
N ILE A 284 25.11 11.08 -1.71
CA ILE A 284 24.01 10.25 -2.18
C ILE A 284 23.44 9.50 -0.99
N ILE A 285 22.15 9.58 -0.79
CA ILE A 285 21.39 8.66 0.06
C ILE A 285 20.60 7.74 -0.86
N GLU A 286 20.76 6.44 -0.72
CA GLU A 286 20.03 5.46 -1.49
C GLU A 286 19.32 4.46 -0.56
N TYR A 287 18.01 4.28 -0.78
CA TYR A 287 17.20 3.21 -0.21
C TYR A 287 16.81 2.27 -1.32
N SER A 288 17.07 0.99 -1.16
CA SER A 288 16.77 -0.05 -2.12
C SER A 288 15.80 -1.06 -1.53
N LEU A 289 14.82 -1.48 -2.33
CA LEU A 289 13.85 -2.49 -1.95
C LEU A 289 13.72 -3.53 -3.06
N LYS A 290 13.84 -4.81 -2.70
CA LYS A 290 13.65 -5.95 -3.61
C LYS A 290 12.65 -6.90 -3.00
N LEU A 291 11.56 -7.14 -3.70
CA LEU A 291 10.42 -7.93 -3.24
C LEU A 291 10.21 -9.15 -4.15
N ASP A 292 10.20 -10.34 -3.59
CA ASP A 292 9.79 -11.54 -4.30
C ASP A 292 8.27 -11.62 -4.46
N SER A 293 7.52 -11.04 -3.50
CA SER A 293 6.07 -10.95 -3.51
C SER A 293 5.62 -9.57 -3.02
N ASN A 294 5.15 -8.74 -3.93
CA ASN A 294 4.61 -7.42 -3.61
C ASN A 294 3.44 -7.47 -2.60
N PRO A 295 2.38 -8.30 -2.80
CA PRO A 295 1.27 -8.30 -1.87
C PRO A 295 1.64 -8.78 -0.47
N GLU A 296 2.51 -9.76 -0.32
CA GLU A 296 2.94 -10.26 1.00
C GLU A 296 3.80 -9.24 1.75
N PHE A 297 4.72 -8.57 1.06
CA PHE A 297 5.52 -7.53 1.68
C PHE A 297 4.65 -6.33 2.10
N THR A 298 3.76 -5.86 1.23
CA THR A 298 2.80 -4.79 1.55
C THR A 298 1.97 -5.18 2.79
N SER A 299 1.53 -6.43 2.86
CA SER A 299 0.79 -6.96 4.00
C SER A 299 1.58 -6.89 5.30
N SER A 300 2.87 -7.19 5.28
CA SER A 300 3.75 -7.08 6.45
C SER A 300 3.89 -5.63 6.92
N VAL A 301 3.95 -4.68 6.00
CA VAL A 301 3.93 -3.25 6.33
C VAL A 301 2.60 -2.87 6.98
N LEU A 302 1.47 -3.26 6.39
CA LEU A 302 0.13 -3.00 6.93
C LEU A 302 -0.04 -3.54 8.35
N VAL A 303 0.43 -4.77 8.62
CA VAL A 303 0.36 -5.41 9.95
C VAL A 303 1.17 -4.62 11.00
N ALA A 304 2.34 -4.08 10.65
CA ALA A 304 3.09 -3.21 11.55
C ALA A 304 2.30 -1.93 11.89
N TYR A 305 1.62 -1.33 10.91
CA TYR A 305 0.77 -0.16 11.15
C TYR A 305 -0.53 -0.49 11.88
N ALA A 306 -1.06 -1.71 11.79
CA ALA A 306 -2.18 -2.15 12.63
C ALA A 306 -1.81 -2.12 14.12
N ARG A 307 -0.59 -2.56 14.46
CA ARG A 307 -0.05 -2.42 15.82
C ARG A 307 0.01 -0.97 16.27
N ALA A 308 0.46 -0.07 15.39
CA ALA A 308 0.48 1.36 15.66
C ALA A 308 -0.92 1.93 15.90
N ALA A 309 -1.91 1.59 15.05
CA ALA A 309 -3.29 2.03 15.21
C ALA A 309 -3.88 1.58 16.55
N TYR A 310 -3.63 0.34 16.94
CA TYR A 310 -4.05 -0.19 18.24
C TYR A 310 -3.42 0.59 19.41
N LYS A 311 -2.09 0.77 19.41
CA LYS A 311 -1.39 1.50 20.48
C LYS A 311 -1.88 2.93 20.63
N LEU A 312 -2.01 3.65 19.52
CA LEU A 312 -2.52 5.02 19.49
C LEU A 312 -3.96 5.12 20.00
N SER A 313 -4.81 4.17 19.63
CA SER A 313 -6.18 4.08 20.14
C SER A 313 -6.21 3.86 21.66
N LYS A 314 -5.34 3.00 22.20
CA LYS A 314 -5.21 2.79 23.66
C LYS A 314 -4.73 4.04 24.41
N GLU A 315 -3.98 4.90 23.76
CA GLU A 315 -3.57 6.22 24.27
C GLU A 315 -4.67 7.29 24.13
N GLY A 316 -5.85 6.93 23.65
CA GLY A 316 -6.98 7.85 23.46
C GLY A 316 -6.86 8.76 22.26
N GLN A 317 -5.96 8.48 21.32
CA GLN A 317 -5.89 9.18 20.05
C GLN A 317 -7.01 8.76 19.11
N SER A 318 -7.35 9.64 18.16
CA SER A 318 -8.38 9.40 17.13
C SER A 318 -8.09 10.18 15.86
N GLY A 319 -8.90 9.96 14.83
CA GLY A 319 -8.81 10.63 13.55
C GLY A 319 -7.92 9.91 12.55
N CYS A 320 -7.76 10.50 11.38
CA CYS A 320 -6.97 9.95 10.30
C CYS A 320 -5.49 10.34 10.45
N LYS A 321 -4.63 9.41 10.11
CA LYS A 321 -3.17 9.54 10.12
C LYS A 321 -2.59 8.93 8.85
N THR A 322 -1.40 9.35 8.50
CA THR A 322 -0.56 8.74 7.46
C THR A 322 0.70 8.16 8.11
N VAL A 323 1.56 7.56 7.30
CA VAL A 323 2.88 7.10 7.77
C VAL A 323 3.75 8.21 8.37
N PHE A 324 3.50 9.47 8.01
CA PHE A 324 4.25 10.62 8.52
C PHE A 324 3.91 10.98 9.97
N ASP A 325 2.76 10.56 10.46
CA ASP A 325 2.24 10.89 11.78
C ASP A 325 2.60 9.82 12.83
N ILE A 326 3.26 8.74 12.42
CA ILE A 326 3.53 7.56 13.26
C ILE A 326 5.00 7.53 13.66
N ALA A 327 5.28 7.66 14.95
CA ALA A 327 6.63 7.44 15.45
C ALA A 327 7.04 5.97 15.26
N PRO A 328 8.28 5.68 14.77
CA PRO A 328 8.70 4.32 14.41
C PRO A 328 8.53 3.27 15.51
N ALA A 329 8.65 3.67 16.78
CA ALA A 329 8.50 2.77 17.94
C ALA A 329 7.09 2.14 18.03
N TYR A 330 6.06 2.78 17.50
CA TYR A 330 4.71 2.21 17.47
C TYR A 330 4.59 0.97 16.56
N LEU A 331 5.45 0.87 15.55
CA LEU A 331 5.45 -0.24 14.59
C LEU A 331 5.96 -1.56 15.18
N SER A 332 6.78 -1.49 16.24
CA SER A 332 7.45 -2.64 16.84
C SER A 332 6.62 -3.27 17.96
N ALA A 333 6.70 -4.62 18.10
CA ALA A 333 6.22 -5.34 19.29
C ALA A 333 7.13 -5.11 20.51
N LYS A 334 8.40 -4.72 20.29
CA LYS A 334 9.38 -4.47 21.37
C LYS A 334 9.02 -3.23 22.18
N SER A 335 9.36 -3.24 23.46
CA SER A 335 9.31 -2.07 24.34
C SER A 335 10.33 -1.00 23.94
N GLY A 336 10.17 0.23 24.43
CA GLY A 336 11.13 1.30 24.21
C GLY A 336 12.54 0.98 24.74
N ASP A 337 12.63 0.25 25.86
CA ASP A 337 13.91 -0.18 26.43
C ASP A 337 14.63 -1.20 25.55
N GLU A 338 13.89 -2.20 25.05
CA GLU A 338 14.42 -3.20 24.11
C GLU A 338 14.86 -2.57 22.78
N LEU A 339 14.11 -1.60 22.27
CA LEU A 339 14.48 -0.87 21.05
C LEU A 339 15.79 -0.10 21.23
N ARG A 340 15.92 0.65 22.35
CA ARG A 340 17.16 1.37 22.67
C ARG A 340 18.34 0.44 22.83
N ALA A 341 18.14 -0.68 23.52
CA ALA A 341 19.21 -1.64 23.75
C ALA A 341 19.68 -2.41 22.50
N SER A 342 18.77 -2.59 21.50
CA SER A 342 19.05 -3.43 20.33
C SER A 342 19.32 -2.65 19.04
N LEU A 343 18.89 -1.37 18.94
CA LEU A 343 18.94 -0.60 17.69
C LEU A 343 19.68 0.75 17.81
N LEU A 344 20.02 1.20 19.01
CA LEU A 344 20.88 2.36 19.27
C LEU A 344 22.21 1.91 19.84
#